data_40323adff8603fdb3edd850036977a82
#
_entry.id   40323adff8603fdb3edd850036977a82
#
_cell.length_a   1.000
_cell.length_b   1.000
_cell.length_c   1.000
_cell.angle_alpha   90.00
_cell.angle_beta   90.00
_cell.angle_gamma   90.00
#
_symmetry.space_group_name_H-M   'P 1'
#
loop_
_entity.id
_entity.type
_entity.pdbx_description
1 polymer ?
#
loop_
_entity_poly.entity_id
_entity_poly.type
_entity_poly.pdbx_seq_one_letter_code
_entity_poly.pdbx_strand_id
1 'polypeptide(L)'
;INVDPGTMNPYQHGEVFVTDDGAETDLDLGHYERFIDENLTQAANVTSGRVYYTVITRERKGEYLGATIQVIPHITNEIKRRMLEVSLGEDAPDVVITEIGGTVGDIESQPFLEAIRQFQHEVGHENAILIHVTLIPYIKASGELKTKPTQASVKELQGMGIQPDIIVCRSEHELDQSLKDKIALFCNVPNGNVLQNLDVEYLYEAPLAMEKENLAKVACKALHLDCPEPDLKDWEAMVDSLRHPNKEVKIALVGKYIACLLYTSDAADDL
;
A
#
# COMPACT_ATOMS: atom_id res chain seq x y z
N ILE A 1 7.33 -14.77 9.36
CA ILE A 1 5.98 -15.39 9.18
C ILE A 1 5.25 -15.31 10.52
N ASN A 2 4.81 -14.13 10.90
CA ASN A 2 4.02 -13.92 12.11
C ASN A 2 2.53 -14.01 11.76
N VAL A 3 1.70 -14.47 12.70
CA VAL A 3 0.23 -14.55 12.52
C VAL A 3 -0.39 -13.16 12.68
N ASP A 4 0.11 -12.43 13.68
CA ASP A 4 -0.23 -11.05 13.96
C ASP A 4 1.00 -10.32 14.56
N PRO A 5 1.02 -8.98 14.64
CA PRO A 5 2.13 -8.22 15.20
C PRO A 5 2.16 -8.16 16.72
N GLY A 6 1.11 -8.57 17.44
CA GLY A 6 0.98 -8.37 18.89
C GLY A 6 2.05 -9.06 19.73
N THR A 7 2.67 -10.12 19.20
CA THR A 7 3.79 -10.83 19.87
C THR A 7 5.17 -10.32 19.44
N MET A 8 5.24 -9.37 18.51
CA MET A 8 6.51 -8.85 18.02
C MET A 8 7.11 -7.80 18.97
N ASN A 9 8.44 -7.70 18.94
CA ASN A 9 9.12 -6.70 19.76
C ASN A 9 8.92 -5.30 19.16
N PRO A 10 8.37 -4.32 19.90
CA PRO A 10 8.14 -2.96 19.40
C PRO A 10 9.39 -2.26 18.85
N TYR A 11 10.58 -2.58 19.37
CA TYR A 11 11.84 -2.04 18.84
C TYR A 11 12.21 -2.54 17.45
N GLN A 12 11.65 -3.68 17.04
CA GLN A 12 11.90 -4.26 15.71
C GLN A 12 10.77 -3.98 14.73
N HIS A 13 9.54 -3.93 15.20
CA HIS A 13 8.34 -3.82 14.36
C HIS A 13 7.68 -2.43 14.43
N GLY A 14 7.92 -1.67 15.49
CA GLY A 14 7.21 -0.42 15.77
C GLY A 14 5.91 -0.66 16.53
N GLU A 15 5.01 0.28 16.40
CA GLU A 15 3.69 0.23 17.03
C GLU A 15 2.75 -0.77 16.37
N VAL A 16 1.73 -1.16 17.13
CA VAL A 16 0.64 -2.02 16.67
C VAL A 16 -0.63 -1.19 16.68
N PHE A 17 -1.38 -1.21 15.58
CA PHE A 17 -2.72 -0.64 15.55
C PHE A 17 -3.75 -1.69 15.94
N VAL A 18 -4.76 -1.32 16.71
CA VAL A 18 -5.86 -2.20 17.12
C VAL A 18 -7.16 -1.68 16.53
N THR A 19 -7.78 -2.49 15.69
CA THR A 19 -9.08 -2.16 15.09
C THR A 19 -10.21 -2.22 16.11
N ASP A 20 -11.36 -1.61 15.82
CA ASP A 20 -12.53 -1.62 16.71
C ASP A 20 -13.05 -3.03 17.02
N ASP A 21 -12.86 -3.99 16.09
CA ASP A 21 -13.19 -5.40 16.31
C ASP A 21 -12.09 -6.19 17.05
N GLY A 22 -11.06 -5.50 17.56
CA GLY A 22 -10.04 -6.05 18.44
C GLY A 22 -8.90 -6.78 17.76
N ALA A 23 -8.73 -6.63 16.44
CA ALA A 23 -7.59 -7.22 15.74
C ALA A 23 -6.32 -6.37 15.95
N GLU A 24 -5.22 -7.04 16.32
CA GLU A 24 -3.89 -6.44 16.31
C GLU A 24 -3.33 -6.48 14.90
N THR A 25 -3.00 -5.30 14.36
CA THR A 25 -2.60 -5.11 12.97
C THR A 25 -1.34 -4.28 12.86
N ASP A 26 -0.81 -4.15 11.66
CA ASP A 26 0.24 -3.20 11.36
C ASP A 26 -0.25 -1.76 11.56
N LEU A 27 0.65 -0.85 11.91
CA LEU A 27 0.35 0.57 12.13
C LEU A 27 -0.29 1.23 10.90
N ASP A 28 0.07 0.77 9.71
CA ASP A 28 -0.43 1.31 8.45
C ASP A 28 -1.97 1.31 8.35
N LEU A 29 -2.67 0.38 9.02
CA LEU A 29 -4.13 0.40 9.05
C LEU A 29 -4.69 1.66 9.73
N GLY A 30 -4.02 2.17 10.76
CA GLY A 30 -4.39 3.42 11.40
C GLY A 30 -4.26 4.62 10.47
N HIS A 31 -3.24 4.62 9.61
CA HIS A 31 -3.11 5.62 8.56
C HIS A 31 -4.26 5.51 7.54
N TYR A 32 -4.57 4.30 7.08
CA TYR A 32 -5.65 4.10 6.12
C TYR A 32 -6.98 4.60 6.66
N GLU A 33 -7.34 4.28 7.90
CA GLU A 33 -8.56 4.80 8.54
C GLU A 33 -8.62 6.32 8.54
N ARG A 34 -7.51 7.00 8.86
CA ARG A 34 -7.45 8.46 8.85
C ARG A 34 -7.70 9.07 7.47
N PHE A 35 -7.12 8.47 6.43
CA PHE A 35 -7.20 9.02 5.07
C PHE A 35 -8.53 8.74 4.39
N ILE A 36 -9.22 7.64 4.75
CA ILE A 36 -10.51 7.28 4.15
C ILE A 36 -11.71 7.60 5.04
N ASP A 37 -11.48 8.00 6.31
CA ASP A 37 -12.49 8.28 7.34
C ASP A 37 -13.47 7.10 7.56
N GLU A 38 -12.93 5.87 7.53
CA GLU A 38 -13.67 4.63 7.69
C GLU A 38 -12.95 3.69 8.63
N ASN A 39 -13.69 3.06 9.57
CA ASN A 39 -13.10 2.06 10.45
C ASN A 39 -12.85 0.75 9.69
N LEU A 40 -11.62 0.28 9.74
CA LEU A 40 -11.24 -1.00 9.16
C LEU A 40 -11.44 -2.14 10.16
N THR A 41 -11.57 -3.34 9.64
CA THR A 41 -11.76 -4.56 10.44
C THR A 41 -10.58 -5.50 10.27
N GLN A 42 -10.54 -6.58 11.06
CA GLN A 42 -9.54 -7.63 10.92
C GLN A 42 -9.46 -8.23 9.50
N ALA A 43 -10.51 -8.11 8.69
CA ALA A 43 -10.50 -8.55 7.30
C ALA A 43 -9.56 -7.72 6.42
N ALA A 44 -9.31 -6.46 6.79
CA ALA A 44 -8.41 -5.56 6.08
C ALA A 44 -6.91 -5.86 6.31
N ASN A 45 -6.56 -6.76 7.25
CA ASN A 45 -5.17 -7.12 7.53
C ASN A 45 -4.91 -8.60 7.24
N VAL A 46 -4.05 -8.87 6.27
CA VAL A 46 -3.71 -10.23 5.84
C VAL A 46 -2.22 -10.48 5.98
N THR A 47 -1.82 -11.29 6.97
CA THR A 47 -0.41 -11.66 7.18
C THR A 47 -0.09 -13.01 6.55
N SER A 48 1.16 -13.22 6.15
CA SER A 48 1.66 -14.52 5.67
C SER A 48 1.37 -15.62 6.70
N GLY A 49 1.64 -15.36 7.97
CA GLY A 49 1.42 -16.35 9.04
C GLY A 49 -0.04 -16.78 9.14
N ARG A 50 -0.98 -15.85 9.05
CA ARG A 50 -2.41 -16.14 9.10
C ARG A 50 -2.87 -16.97 7.89
N VAL A 51 -2.36 -16.67 6.70
CA VAL A 51 -2.65 -17.44 5.48
C VAL A 51 -2.15 -18.88 5.62
N TYR A 52 -0.89 -19.08 5.96
CA TYR A 52 -0.30 -20.42 6.12
C TYR A 52 -0.97 -21.19 7.26
N TYR A 53 -1.23 -20.56 8.39
CA TYR A 53 -1.90 -21.19 9.52
C TYR A 53 -3.30 -21.68 9.14
N THR A 54 -4.05 -20.90 8.37
CA THR A 54 -5.39 -21.28 7.88
C THR A 54 -5.32 -22.52 6.99
N VAL A 55 -4.43 -22.53 6.00
CA VAL A 55 -4.28 -23.65 5.06
C VAL A 55 -3.80 -24.91 5.78
N ILE A 56 -2.80 -24.81 6.66
CA ILE A 56 -2.30 -25.96 7.45
C ILE A 56 -3.40 -26.49 8.38
N THR A 57 -4.16 -25.60 9.01
CA THR A 57 -5.26 -26.02 9.89
C THR A 57 -6.34 -26.79 9.14
N ARG A 58 -6.72 -26.34 7.95
CA ARG A 58 -7.67 -27.03 7.06
C ARG A 58 -7.14 -28.39 6.60
N GLU A 59 -5.85 -28.48 6.27
CA GLU A 59 -5.18 -29.74 5.93
C GLU A 59 -5.29 -30.72 7.11
N ARG A 60 -4.94 -30.28 8.32
CA ARG A 60 -5.01 -31.13 9.53
C ARG A 60 -6.42 -31.60 9.86
N LYS A 61 -7.45 -30.82 9.51
CA LYS A 61 -8.86 -31.21 9.65
C LYS A 61 -9.38 -32.12 8.53
N GLY A 62 -8.55 -32.40 7.49
CA GLY A 62 -8.96 -33.23 6.36
C GLY A 62 -9.86 -32.54 5.33
N GLU A 63 -9.98 -31.22 5.37
CA GLU A 63 -10.86 -30.47 4.48
C GLU A 63 -10.46 -30.57 3.00
N TYR A 64 -9.21 -30.94 2.72
CA TYR A 64 -8.71 -31.14 1.36
C TYR A 64 -8.81 -32.58 0.86
N LEU A 65 -9.46 -33.48 1.60
CA LEU A 65 -9.78 -34.86 1.20
C LEU A 65 -8.54 -35.68 0.72
N GLY A 66 -7.39 -35.45 1.33
CA GLY A 66 -6.14 -36.14 1.00
C GLY A 66 -5.37 -35.58 -0.20
N ALA A 67 -5.76 -34.42 -0.72
CA ALA A 67 -5.01 -33.74 -1.78
C ALA A 67 -3.62 -33.29 -1.29
N THR A 68 -2.65 -33.24 -2.20
CA THR A 68 -1.33 -32.66 -1.92
C THR A 68 -1.45 -31.13 -1.85
N ILE A 69 -1.13 -30.56 -0.69
CA ILE A 69 -1.22 -29.12 -0.47
C ILE A 69 0.06 -28.43 -0.94
N GLN A 70 -0.09 -27.40 -1.77
CA GLN A 70 0.99 -26.64 -2.41
C GLN A 70 0.76 -25.13 -2.25
N VAL A 71 1.78 -24.32 -2.49
CA VAL A 71 1.62 -22.86 -2.53
C VAL A 71 0.60 -22.48 -3.60
N ILE A 72 0.75 -23.03 -4.80
CA ILE A 72 -0.22 -22.92 -5.87
C ILE A 72 -0.96 -24.26 -5.97
N PRO A 73 -2.30 -24.32 -5.85
CA PRO A 73 -3.23 -23.19 -5.72
C PRO A 73 -3.66 -22.86 -4.28
N HIS A 74 -3.24 -23.62 -3.25
CA HIS A 74 -3.89 -23.56 -1.94
C HIS A 74 -3.60 -22.26 -1.17
N ILE A 75 -2.34 -21.84 -1.12
CA ILE A 75 -1.95 -20.57 -0.48
C ILE A 75 -2.45 -19.38 -1.31
N THR A 76 -2.25 -19.41 -2.62
CA THR A 76 -2.71 -18.32 -3.50
C THR A 76 -4.23 -18.16 -3.48
N ASN A 77 -5.00 -19.25 -3.43
CA ASN A 77 -6.44 -19.20 -3.30
C ASN A 77 -6.91 -18.62 -1.95
N GLU A 78 -6.20 -18.93 -0.86
CA GLU A 78 -6.52 -18.32 0.44
C GLU A 78 -6.21 -16.82 0.45
N ILE A 79 -5.13 -16.37 -0.18
CA ILE A 79 -4.82 -14.95 -0.33
C ILE A 79 -5.93 -14.26 -1.14
N LYS A 80 -6.29 -14.78 -2.31
CA LYS A 80 -7.37 -14.24 -3.15
C LYS A 80 -8.72 -14.19 -2.43
N ARG A 81 -9.05 -15.23 -1.68
CA ARG A 81 -10.26 -15.28 -0.86
C ARG A 81 -10.30 -14.12 0.14
N ARG A 82 -9.18 -13.84 0.80
CA ARG A 82 -9.08 -12.75 1.77
C ARG A 82 -9.15 -11.37 1.10
N MET A 83 -8.55 -11.22 -0.06
CA MET A 83 -8.68 -9.97 -0.84
C MET A 83 -10.14 -9.69 -1.21
N LEU A 84 -10.90 -10.75 -1.54
CA LEU A 84 -12.32 -10.60 -1.86
C LEU A 84 -13.20 -10.43 -0.61
N GLU A 85 -12.75 -10.87 0.56
CA GLU A 85 -13.56 -10.84 1.78
C GLU A 85 -14.04 -9.43 2.16
N VAL A 86 -13.19 -8.43 1.94
CA VAL A 86 -13.50 -7.02 2.21
C VAL A 86 -14.50 -6.40 1.21
N SER A 87 -14.73 -7.06 0.08
CA SER A 87 -15.69 -6.63 -0.95
C SER A 87 -17.06 -7.31 -0.81
N LEU A 88 -17.26 -8.12 0.24
CA LEU A 88 -18.50 -8.87 0.46
C LEU A 88 -19.33 -8.21 1.56
N GLY A 89 -20.65 -8.22 1.41
CA GLY A 89 -21.59 -7.73 2.42
C GLY A 89 -22.59 -6.73 1.87
N GLU A 90 -23.47 -6.23 2.75
CA GLU A 90 -24.49 -5.24 2.38
C GLU A 90 -23.89 -3.85 2.16
N ASP A 91 -22.79 -3.53 2.88
CA ASP A 91 -22.05 -2.27 2.79
C ASP A 91 -20.73 -2.45 2.02
N ALA A 92 -20.72 -3.29 0.96
CA ALA A 92 -19.55 -3.55 0.15
C ALA A 92 -19.04 -2.25 -0.52
N PRO A 93 -17.72 -1.96 -0.45
CA PRO A 93 -17.16 -0.78 -1.08
C PRO A 93 -17.15 -0.91 -2.61
N ASP A 94 -17.30 0.22 -3.32
CA ASP A 94 -17.19 0.29 -4.79
C ASP A 94 -15.77 0.01 -5.28
N VAL A 95 -14.77 0.37 -4.47
CA VAL A 95 -13.34 0.21 -4.77
C VAL A 95 -12.61 -0.37 -3.57
N VAL A 96 -11.82 -1.41 -3.81
CA VAL A 96 -10.92 -2.00 -2.79
C VAL A 96 -9.47 -1.71 -3.19
N ILE A 97 -8.72 -1.11 -2.29
CA ILE A 97 -7.28 -0.90 -2.45
C ILE A 97 -6.56 -1.97 -1.62
N THR A 98 -5.78 -2.82 -2.29
CA THR A 98 -4.97 -3.84 -1.62
C THR A 98 -3.50 -3.45 -1.70
N GLU A 99 -2.88 -3.22 -0.57
CA GLU A 99 -1.44 -2.96 -0.47
C GLU A 99 -0.70 -4.28 -0.25
N ILE A 100 0.42 -4.46 -0.96
CA ILE A 100 1.32 -5.59 -0.79
C ILE A 100 2.64 -5.07 -0.25
N GLY A 101 2.91 -5.38 1.00
CA GLY A 101 4.13 -4.97 1.68
C GLY A 101 5.38 -5.68 1.17
N GLY A 102 6.52 -5.02 1.36
CA GLY A 102 7.82 -5.52 0.98
C GLY A 102 8.31 -5.07 -0.40
N THR A 103 9.58 -5.37 -0.65
CA THR A 103 10.22 -5.05 -1.93
C THR A 103 9.92 -6.15 -2.95
N VAL A 104 9.67 -5.77 -4.20
CA VAL A 104 9.54 -6.73 -5.30
C VAL A 104 10.82 -7.57 -5.40
N GLY A 105 10.67 -8.89 -5.41
CA GLY A 105 11.78 -9.84 -5.37
C GLY A 105 12.01 -10.49 -4.00
N ASP A 106 11.42 -9.96 -2.93
CA ASP A 106 11.47 -10.61 -1.62
C ASP A 106 10.75 -11.96 -1.64
N ILE A 107 11.38 -12.98 -1.08
CA ILE A 107 10.87 -14.36 -1.07
C ILE A 107 9.51 -14.42 -0.34
N GLU A 108 9.37 -13.67 0.73
CA GLU A 108 8.16 -13.64 1.57
C GLU A 108 6.94 -13.11 0.83
N SER A 109 7.12 -12.19 -0.11
CA SER A 109 6.02 -11.59 -0.89
C SER A 109 5.64 -12.37 -2.14
N GLN A 110 6.46 -13.32 -2.59
CA GLN A 110 6.22 -14.08 -3.83
C GLN A 110 4.84 -14.75 -3.90
N PRO A 111 4.30 -15.42 -2.85
CA PRO A 111 2.96 -16.01 -2.91
C PRO A 111 1.86 -14.97 -3.10
N PHE A 112 2.04 -13.75 -2.56
CA PHE A 112 1.10 -12.65 -2.73
C PHE A 112 1.14 -12.10 -4.16
N LEU A 113 2.33 -11.89 -4.71
CA LEU A 113 2.50 -11.45 -6.11
C LEU A 113 1.91 -12.46 -7.09
N GLU A 114 2.14 -13.76 -6.87
CA GLU A 114 1.50 -14.80 -7.69
C GLU A 114 -0.03 -14.80 -7.53
N ALA A 115 -0.54 -14.59 -6.32
CA ALA A 115 -1.98 -14.47 -6.09
C ALA A 115 -2.60 -13.28 -6.83
N ILE A 116 -1.92 -12.12 -6.82
CA ILE A 116 -2.37 -10.92 -7.57
C ILE A 116 -2.37 -11.17 -9.06
N ARG A 117 -1.33 -11.79 -9.60
CA ARG A 117 -1.26 -12.15 -11.02
C ARG A 117 -2.46 -13.01 -11.44
N GLN A 118 -2.77 -14.03 -10.62
CA GLN A 118 -3.94 -14.89 -10.84
C GLN A 118 -5.24 -14.11 -10.70
N PHE A 119 -5.35 -13.29 -9.65
CA PHE A 119 -6.53 -12.48 -9.37
C PHE A 119 -6.88 -11.54 -10.52
N GLN A 120 -5.91 -10.76 -11.00
CA GLN A 120 -6.12 -9.85 -12.14
C GLN A 120 -6.57 -10.60 -13.39
N HIS A 121 -6.02 -11.81 -13.63
CA HIS A 121 -6.44 -12.65 -14.74
C HIS A 121 -7.90 -13.16 -14.57
N GLU A 122 -8.29 -13.50 -13.34
CA GLU A 122 -9.63 -14.03 -13.04
C GLU A 122 -10.73 -12.96 -13.12
N VAL A 123 -10.44 -11.74 -12.65
CA VAL A 123 -11.44 -10.65 -12.63
C VAL A 123 -11.42 -9.79 -13.90
N GLY A 124 -10.37 -9.86 -14.70
CA GLY A 124 -10.15 -9.03 -15.88
C GLY A 124 -9.39 -7.73 -15.56
N HIS A 125 -8.59 -7.27 -16.50
CA HIS A 125 -7.78 -6.06 -16.36
C HIS A 125 -8.61 -4.79 -16.17
N GLU A 126 -9.84 -4.78 -16.66
CA GLU A 126 -10.76 -3.67 -16.48
C GLU A 126 -11.30 -3.52 -15.06
N ASN A 127 -11.20 -4.60 -14.26
CA ASN A 127 -11.69 -4.63 -12.88
C ASN A 127 -10.57 -4.59 -11.83
N ALA A 128 -9.30 -4.69 -12.23
CA ALA A 128 -8.18 -4.65 -11.31
C ALA A 128 -6.94 -4.04 -11.98
N ILE A 129 -6.52 -2.89 -11.54
CA ILE A 129 -5.30 -2.22 -11.98
C ILE A 129 -4.16 -2.42 -10.98
N LEU A 130 -2.94 -2.34 -11.46
CA LEU A 130 -1.72 -2.52 -10.67
C LEU A 130 -0.94 -1.21 -10.62
N ILE A 131 -0.79 -0.66 -9.42
CA ILE A 131 -0.01 0.55 -9.14
C ILE A 131 1.30 0.12 -8.49
N HIS A 132 2.42 0.43 -9.14
CA HIS A 132 3.74 0.09 -8.62
C HIS A 132 4.44 1.32 -8.06
N VAL A 133 4.70 1.30 -6.75
CA VAL A 133 5.42 2.38 -6.07
C VAL A 133 6.91 2.09 -6.11
N THR A 134 7.71 3.04 -6.57
CA THR A 134 9.17 2.90 -6.71
C THR A 134 9.92 4.09 -6.13
N LEU A 135 11.21 3.93 -5.89
CA LEU A 135 12.09 4.99 -5.46
C LEU A 135 12.97 5.47 -6.62
N ILE A 136 13.02 6.79 -6.81
CA ILE A 136 13.98 7.47 -7.70
C ILE A 136 15.04 8.16 -6.86
N PRO A 137 16.18 7.52 -6.60
CA PRO A 137 17.23 8.11 -5.78
C PRO A 137 17.93 9.28 -6.47
N TYR A 138 18.22 10.30 -5.69
CA TYR A 138 19.06 11.41 -6.10
C TYR A 138 20.51 11.18 -5.66
N ILE A 139 21.43 11.23 -6.60
CA ILE A 139 22.86 11.09 -6.33
C ILE A 139 23.49 12.47 -6.14
N LYS A 140 23.67 12.90 -4.91
CA LYS A 140 24.23 14.23 -4.57
C LYS A 140 25.56 14.53 -5.26
N ALA A 141 26.43 13.52 -5.40
CA ALA A 141 27.75 13.68 -6.02
C ALA A 141 27.69 14.03 -7.52
N SER A 142 26.70 13.54 -8.24
CA SER A 142 26.53 13.82 -9.69
C SER A 142 25.40 14.82 -9.98
N GLY A 143 24.60 15.18 -8.99
CA GLY A 143 23.46 16.07 -9.17
C GLY A 143 22.35 15.49 -10.03
N GLU A 144 22.15 14.16 -10.01
CA GLU A 144 21.23 13.48 -10.92
C GLU A 144 20.26 12.54 -10.21
N LEU A 145 19.03 12.46 -10.74
CA LEU A 145 18.05 11.41 -10.45
C LEU A 145 18.37 10.14 -11.24
N LYS A 146 18.28 8.99 -10.61
CA LYS A 146 18.55 7.68 -11.23
C LYS A 146 17.29 6.86 -11.44
N THR A 147 16.92 6.63 -12.70
CA THR A 147 15.73 5.84 -13.09
C THR A 147 16.00 4.34 -13.16
N LYS A 148 17.25 3.89 -13.09
CA LYS A 148 17.61 2.47 -13.19
C LYS A 148 17.01 1.59 -12.10
N PRO A 149 16.94 1.98 -10.81
CA PRO A 149 16.30 1.15 -9.78
C PRO A 149 14.83 0.89 -10.09
N THR A 150 14.08 1.91 -10.50
CA THR A 150 12.69 1.77 -10.94
C THR A 150 12.55 0.80 -12.13
N GLN A 151 13.38 0.98 -13.16
CA GLN A 151 13.38 0.09 -14.33
C GLN A 151 13.69 -1.36 -13.95
N ALA A 152 14.61 -1.58 -13.00
CA ALA A 152 14.96 -2.92 -12.52
C ALA A 152 13.79 -3.56 -11.75
N SER A 153 13.16 -2.80 -10.84
CA SER A 153 12.01 -3.26 -10.05
C SER A 153 10.82 -3.63 -10.95
N VAL A 154 10.49 -2.79 -11.93
CA VAL A 154 9.41 -3.10 -12.90
C VAL A 154 9.76 -4.32 -13.75
N LYS A 155 11.02 -4.46 -14.18
CA LYS A 155 11.46 -5.63 -14.96
C LYS A 155 11.32 -6.93 -14.15
N GLU A 156 11.55 -6.89 -12.87
CA GLU A 156 11.37 -8.04 -11.99
C GLU A 156 9.89 -8.43 -11.88
N LEU A 157 8.97 -7.46 -11.69
CA LEU A 157 7.52 -7.70 -11.77
C LEU A 157 7.11 -8.31 -13.10
N GLN A 158 7.59 -7.75 -14.21
CA GLN A 158 7.31 -8.29 -15.55
C GLN A 158 7.82 -9.72 -15.71
N GLY A 159 8.96 -10.07 -15.09
CA GLY A 159 9.50 -11.44 -15.03
C GLY A 159 8.56 -12.41 -14.32
N MET A 160 7.72 -11.94 -13.40
CA MET A 160 6.67 -12.72 -12.73
C MET A 160 5.34 -12.73 -13.49
N GLY A 161 5.26 -12.07 -14.65
CA GLY A 161 4.04 -11.96 -15.46
C GLY A 161 3.08 -10.86 -14.98
N ILE A 162 3.60 -9.87 -14.25
CA ILE A 162 2.84 -8.73 -13.72
C ILE A 162 3.27 -7.47 -14.46
N GLN A 163 2.33 -6.80 -15.14
CA GLN A 163 2.55 -5.52 -15.79
C GLN A 163 1.85 -4.42 -14.99
N PRO A 164 2.57 -3.45 -14.42
CA PRO A 164 1.92 -2.32 -13.77
C PRO A 164 1.19 -1.44 -14.78
N ASP A 165 0.04 -0.90 -14.38
CA ASP A 165 -0.75 0.06 -15.16
C ASP A 165 -0.29 1.49 -14.87
N ILE A 166 0.13 1.75 -13.64
CA ILE A 166 0.58 3.05 -13.15
C ILE A 166 1.89 2.84 -12.36
N ILE A 167 2.82 3.77 -12.53
CA ILE A 167 4.05 3.82 -11.72
C ILE A 167 4.04 5.12 -10.92
N VAL A 168 4.14 5.00 -9.59
CA VAL A 168 4.31 6.14 -8.68
C VAL A 168 5.77 6.20 -8.23
N CYS A 169 6.45 7.24 -8.62
CA CYS A 169 7.88 7.45 -8.36
C CYS A 169 8.09 8.33 -7.12
N ARG A 170 8.48 7.73 -6.00
CA ARG A 170 8.90 8.51 -4.83
C ARG A 170 10.26 9.15 -5.08
N SER A 171 10.38 10.44 -4.79
CA SER A 171 11.61 11.20 -4.99
C SER A 171 11.69 12.41 -4.07
N GLU A 172 12.90 12.79 -3.67
CA GLU A 172 13.18 14.06 -2.97
C GLU A 172 13.11 15.28 -3.92
N HIS A 173 13.25 15.06 -5.24
CA HIS A 173 13.31 16.11 -6.26
C HIS A 173 12.32 15.86 -7.38
N GLU A 174 11.84 16.96 -7.99
CA GLU A 174 10.92 16.88 -9.13
C GLU A 174 11.53 16.09 -10.30
N LEU A 175 10.70 15.27 -10.92
CA LEU A 175 10.98 14.57 -12.16
C LEU A 175 10.54 15.43 -13.34
N ASP A 176 11.48 15.82 -14.19
CA ASP A 176 11.11 16.45 -15.44
C ASP A 176 10.34 15.47 -16.38
N GLN A 177 9.66 16.03 -17.35
CA GLN A 177 8.84 15.22 -18.27
C GLN A 177 9.68 14.20 -19.05
N SER A 178 10.94 14.53 -19.35
CA SER A 178 11.83 13.61 -20.10
C SER A 178 12.18 12.37 -19.28
N LEU A 179 12.32 12.51 -17.96
CA LEU A 179 12.53 11.38 -17.05
C LEU A 179 11.25 10.52 -16.93
N LYS A 180 10.07 11.15 -16.82
CA LYS A 180 8.79 10.44 -16.80
C LYS A 180 8.58 9.65 -18.11
N ASP A 181 8.82 10.26 -19.26
CA ASP A 181 8.73 9.63 -20.58
C ASP A 181 9.70 8.46 -20.73
N LYS A 182 10.93 8.64 -20.23
CA LYS A 182 11.93 7.57 -20.20
C LYS A 182 11.49 6.38 -19.36
N ILE A 183 10.95 6.62 -18.16
CA ILE A 183 10.43 5.56 -17.31
C ILE A 183 9.28 4.85 -18.01
N ALA A 184 8.32 5.59 -18.57
CA ALA A 184 7.19 5.06 -19.31
C ALA A 184 7.63 4.13 -20.44
N LEU A 185 8.59 4.57 -21.25
CA LEU A 185 9.14 3.78 -22.34
C LEU A 185 9.79 2.47 -21.89
N PHE A 186 10.68 2.54 -20.87
CA PHE A 186 11.41 1.37 -20.39
C PHE A 186 10.57 0.39 -19.57
N CYS A 187 9.49 0.89 -18.96
CA CYS A 187 8.60 0.10 -18.12
C CYS A 187 7.33 -0.35 -18.85
N ASN A 188 7.18 0.03 -20.11
CA ASN A 188 6.02 -0.33 -20.95
C ASN A 188 4.68 0.10 -20.32
N VAL A 189 4.60 1.35 -19.86
CA VAL A 189 3.37 1.99 -19.40
C VAL A 189 3.06 3.23 -20.24
N PRO A 190 1.80 3.67 -20.33
CA PRO A 190 1.45 4.91 -21.03
C PRO A 190 2.18 6.12 -20.43
N ASN A 191 2.57 7.10 -21.26
CA ASN A 191 3.33 8.28 -20.79
C ASN A 191 2.64 9.05 -19.66
N GLY A 192 1.31 9.12 -19.65
CA GLY A 192 0.56 9.78 -18.57
C GLY A 192 0.42 8.98 -17.27
N ASN A 193 0.94 7.74 -17.22
CA ASN A 193 0.77 6.83 -16.08
C ASN A 193 2.04 6.73 -15.22
N VAL A 194 3.03 7.60 -15.45
CA VAL A 194 4.20 7.76 -14.59
C VAL A 194 4.04 9.03 -13.79
N LEU A 195 3.76 8.88 -12.51
CA LEU A 195 3.45 9.97 -11.57
C LEU A 195 4.59 10.10 -10.57
N GLN A 196 4.83 11.32 -10.09
CA GLN A 196 5.79 11.53 -9.00
C GLN A 196 5.05 11.66 -7.67
N ASN A 197 5.68 11.18 -6.60
CA ASN A 197 5.29 11.46 -5.23
C ASN A 197 6.51 12.05 -4.52
N LEU A 198 6.52 13.36 -4.37
CA LEU A 198 7.60 14.09 -3.70
C LEU A 198 7.43 13.99 -2.19
N ASP A 199 8.55 14.09 -1.49
CA ASP A 199 8.52 14.23 -0.05
C ASP A 199 7.80 15.51 0.33
N VAL A 200 6.92 15.43 1.33
CA VAL A 200 6.09 16.53 1.84
C VAL A 200 6.50 16.86 3.26
N GLU A 201 6.24 18.07 3.71
CA GLU A 201 6.55 18.50 5.08
C GLU A 201 5.59 17.85 6.08
N TYR A 202 4.29 17.83 5.74
CA TYR A 202 3.26 17.18 6.53
C TYR A 202 2.65 16.01 5.74
N LEU A 203 2.51 14.85 6.38
CA LEU A 203 1.97 13.65 5.73
C LEU A 203 0.61 13.90 5.05
N TYR A 204 -0.23 14.71 5.66
CA TYR A 204 -1.55 15.07 5.13
C TYR A 204 -1.53 15.92 3.85
N GLU A 205 -0.37 16.37 3.41
CA GLU A 205 -0.18 17.01 2.10
C GLU A 205 -0.13 15.99 0.94
N ALA A 206 0.13 14.72 1.25
CA ALA A 206 0.32 13.69 0.23
C ALA A 206 -0.89 13.52 -0.71
N PRO A 207 -2.17 13.51 -0.26
CA PRO A 207 -3.31 13.46 -1.16
C PRO A 207 -3.37 14.65 -2.12
N LEU A 208 -3.05 15.87 -1.63
CA LEU A 208 -3.02 17.06 -2.47
C LEU A 208 -1.90 17.01 -3.51
N ALA A 209 -0.74 16.45 -3.14
CA ALA A 209 0.36 16.22 -4.07
C ALA A 209 0.01 15.18 -5.14
N MET A 210 -0.67 14.11 -4.76
CA MET A 210 -1.12 13.06 -5.69
C MET A 210 -2.22 13.56 -6.62
N GLU A 211 -3.11 14.44 -6.15
CA GLU A 211 -4.14 15.05 -7.01
C GLU A 211 -3.52 15.98 -8.07
N LYS A 212 -2.49 16.74 -7.71
CA LYS A 212 -1.72 17.54 -8.69
C LYS A 212 -1.11 16.68 -9.81
N GLU A 213 -0.75 15.45 -9.52
CA GLU A 213 -0.29 14.44 -10.49
C GLU A 213 -1.45 13.72 -11.20
N ASN A 214 -2.71 14.02 -10.86
CA ASN A 214 -3.92 13.42 -11.41
C ASN A 214 -4.04 11.90 -11.14
N LEU A 215 -3.55 11.40 -9.99
CA LEU A 215 -3.59 9.97 -9.69
C LEU A 215 -5.02 9.42 -9.74
N ALA A 216 -5.98 10.10 -9.09
CA ALA A 216 -7.39 9.69 -9.09
C ALA A 216 -7.94 9.57 -10.52
N LYS A 217 -7.72 10.58 -11.35
CA LYS A 217 -8.18 10.59 -12.74
C LYS A 217 -7.56 9.48 -13.60
N VAL A 218 -6.26 9.22 -13.43
CA VAL A 218 -5.56 8.15 -14.15
C VAL A 218 -6.09 6.77 -13.71
N ALA A 219 -6.28 6.57 -12.40
CA ALA A 219 -6.81 5.32 -11.85
C ALA A 219 -8.27 5.06 -12.27
N CYS A 220 -9.15 6.05 -12.12
CA CYS A 220 -10.55 5.95 -12.55
C CYS A 220 -10.67 5.65 -14.05
N LYS A 221 -9.84 6.31 -14.86
CA LYS A 221 -9.80 6.03 -16.31
C LYS A 221 -9.36 4.60 -16.61
N ALA A 222 -8.37 4.08 -15.90
CA ALA A 222 -7.88 2.71 -16.10
C ALA A 222 -8.90 1.65 -15.66
N LEU A 223 -9.70 1.96 -14.63
CA LEU A 223 -10.81 1.13 -14.14
C LEU A 223 -12.14 1.38 -14.86
N HIS A 224 -12.17 2.24 -15.88
CA HIS A 224 -13.41 2.63 -16.59
C HIS A 224 -14.50 3.19 -15.67
N LEU A 225 -14.09 3.83 -14.57
CA LEU A 225 -15.00 4.49 -13.64
C LEU A 225 -15.25 5.94 -14.08
N ASP A 226 -16.51 6.35 -14.05
CA ASP A 226 -16.90 7.74 -14.27
C ASP A 226 -17.05 8.42 -12.90
N CYS A 227 -15.99 9.07 -12.47
CA CYS A 227 -15.91 9.72 -11.17
C CYS A 227 -15.90 11.24 -11.34
N PRO A 228 -16.60 11.98 -10.47
CA PRO A 228 -16.50 13.44 -10.45
C PRO A 228 -15.08 13.88 -10.05
N GLU A 229 -14.71 15.11 -10.37
CA GLU A 229 -13.48 15.70 -9.84
C GLU A 229 -13.56 15.76 -8.30
N PRO A 230 -12.48 15.40 -7.58
CA PRO A 230 -12.50 15.38 -6.12
C PRO A 230 -12.65 16.81 -5.54
N ASP A 231 -13.49 16.98 -4.50
CA ASP A 231 -13.58 18.23 -3.72
C ASP A 231 -12.69 18.12 -2.48
N LEU A 232 -11.51 18.72 -2.53
CA LEU A 232 -10.50 18.67 -1.46
C LEU A 232 -10.43 19.93 -0.61
N LYS A 233 -11.46 20.82 -0.66
CA LYS A 233 -11.43 22.12 0.05
C LYS A 233 -11.27 21.98 1.56
N ASP A 234 -12.00 21.03 2.16
CA ASP A 234 -11.92 20.81 3.61
C ASP A 234 -10.55 20.20 3.98
N TRP A 235 -10.01 19.35 3.12
CA TRP A 235 -8.68 18.81 3.28
C TRP A 235 -7.59 19.88 3.16
N GLU A 236 -7.69 20.77 2.17
CA GLU A 236 -6.81 21.93 2.01
C GLU A 236 -6.84 22.85 3.24
N ALA A 237 -8.03 23.11 3.78
CA ALA A 237 -8.22 23.92 4.98
C ALA A 237 -7.59 23.26 6.23
N MET A 238 -7.67 21.94 6.35
CA MET A 238 -7.02 21.18 7.42
C MET A 238 -5.49 21.29 7.30
N VAL A 239 -4.93 21.08 6.11
CA VAL A 239 -3.48 21.19 5.86
C VAL A 239 -2.98 22.62 6.12
N ASP A 240 -3.75 23.64 5.73
CA ASP A 240 -3.41 25.04 6.03
C ASP A 240 -3.36 25.29 7.55
N SER A 241 -4.29 24.70 8.30
CA SER A 241 -4.31 24.80 9.76
C SER A 241 -3.09 24.13 10.42
N LEU A 242 -2.59 23.04 9.86
CA LEU A 242 -1.36 22.38 10.31
C LEU A 242 -0.12 23.25 10.04
N ARG A 243 -0.07 23.90 8.90
CA ARG A 243 1.04 24.80 8.53
C ARG A 243 1.06 26.09 9.37
N HIS A 244 -0.11 26.54 9.86
CA HIS A 244 -0.27 27.79 10.59
C HIS A 244 -0.96 27.59 11.94
N PRO A 245 -0.33 26.83 12.88
CA PRO A 245 -0.95 26.55 14.19
C PRO A 245 -1.17 27.82 14.99
N ASN A 246 -2.36 28.00 15.52
CA ASN A 246 -2.74 29.19 16.30
C ASN A 246 -2.42 29.06 17.80
N LYS A 247 -2.22 27.84 18.29
CA LYS A 247 -2.05 27.54 19.71
C LYS A 247 -1.08 26.38 19.88
N GLU A 248 -0.38 26.38 21.01
CA GLU A 248 0.45 25.27 21.46
C GLU A 248 -0.28 24.51 22.58
N VAL A 249 -0.29 23.19 22.51
CA VAL A 249 -0.76 22.31 23.58
C VAL A 249 0.38 21.36 23.99
N LYS A 250 0.43 21.03 25.29
CA LYS A 250 1.41 20.06 25.80
C LYS A 250 0.69 18.76 26.13
N ILE A 251 1.08 17.69 25.48
CA ILE A 251 0.59 16.33 25.73
C ILE A 251 1.73 15.54 26.34
N ALA A 252 1.44 14.82 27.43
CA ALA A 252 2.41 13.91 28.04
C ALA A 252 2.13 12.48 27.57
N LEU A 253 3.06 11.90 26.82
CA LEU A 253 3.04 10.49 26.48
C LEU A 253 3.75 9.71 27.57
N VAL A 254 3.03 8.79 28.22
CA VAL A 254 3.53 7.97 29.33
C VAL A 254 3.37 6.50 29.00
N GLY A 255 4.48 5.77 28.93
CA GLY A 255 4.44 4.34 28.61
C GLY A 255 5.77 3.63 28.86
N LYS A 256 5.77 2.31 28.69
CA LYS A 256 6.95 1.46 28.92
C LYS A 256 8.02 1.63 27.84
N TYR A 257 7.63 1.86 26.59
CA TYR A 257 8.52 1.92 25.42
C TYR A 257 8.54 3.29 24.77
N ILE A 258 8.47 4.36 25.56
CA ILE A 258 8.33 5.74 25.07
C ILE A 258 9.39 6.12 24.04
N ALA A 259 10.67 5.77 24.29
CA ALA A 259 11.75 6.09 23.36
C ALA A 259 11.62 5.40 21.98
N CYS A 260 10.98 4.23 21.94
CA CYS A 260 10.66 3.51 20.72
C CYS A 260 9.42 4.09 20.04
N LEU A 261 8.37 4.33 20.79
CA LEU A 261 7.09 4.83 20.29
C LEU A 261 7.20 6.26 19.73
N LEU A 262 7.95 7.15 20.40
CA LEU A 262 8.17 8.52 19.92
C LEU A 262 8.94 8.61 18.60
N TYR A 263 9.70 7.59 18.24
CA TYR A 263 10.44 7.57 16.99
C TYR A 263 9.59 7.02 15.82
N THR A 264 8.63 6.17 16.11
CA THR A 264 7.81 5.46 15.13
C THR A 264 6.35 5.87 15.13
N SER A 265 5.91 6.65 16.14
CA SER A 265 4.52 7.06 16.30
C SER A 265 4.22 8.30 15.48
N ASP A 266 3.21 8.21 14.65
CA ASP A 266 2.58 9.32 13.94
C ASP A 266 2.05 10.41 14.88
N ALA A 267 1.69 10.05 16.09
CA ALA A 267 1.22 11.01 17.08
C ALA A 267 2.27 12.07 17.43
N ALA A 268 3.56 11.85 17.13
CA ALA A 268 4.61 12.85 17.29
C ALA A 268 4.67 13.83 16.11
N ASP A 269 4.25 13.40 14.94
CA ASP A 269 4.22 14.24 13.73
C ASP A 269 2.90 15.02 13.64
N ASP A 270 1.85 14.61 14.37
CA ASP A 270 0.54 15.26 14.45
C ASP A 270 0.46 16.37 15.53
N LEU A 271 1.57 16.65 16.26
CA LEU A 271 1.66 17.64 17.32
C LEU A 271 2.51 18.86 16.93
#